data_27bdfec78b69594f9c421ee991ce6a9f
#
_entry.id   27bdfec78b69594f9c421ee991ce6a9f
#
_cell.length_a   1.000
_cell.length_b   1.000
_cell.length_c   1.000
_cell.angle_alpha   90.00
_cell.angle_beta   90.00
_cell.angle_gamma   90.00
#
_symmetry.space_group_name_H-M   'P 1'
#
loop_
_entity.id
_entity.type
_entity.pdbx_description
1 polymer ?
#
loop_
_entity_poly.entity_id
_entity_poly.type
_entity_poly.pdbx_seq_one_letter_code
_entity_poly.pdbx_strand_id
1 'polypeptide(L)'
;MASNSSSGHDVRPPSLTPSEIDKILSMTLIANLATLGEDDTIHIVPMWFMRFGNDIFIPTSRLTRKYKNLKARPYASVMIDISREGLDLKGALIRGPVELVEGEEARKINHQIHLKYVTEEGLNDPSIALYLSKGDDVTVRIHMGHIVNWNLADSKAGRALRIKDRSRQLDA
;
A
#
# COMPACT_ATOMS: atom_id res chain seq x y z
N MET A 1 15.50 -45.71 -20.04
CA MET A 1 15.41 -44.73 -18.94
C MET A 1 15.13 -43.37 -19.58
N ALA A 2 13.89 -42.93 -19.59
CA ALA A 2 13.49 -41.65 -20.16
C ALA A 2 13.56 -40.59 -19.03
N SER A 3 14.47 -39.64 -19.18
CA SER A 3 14.57 -38.50 -18.28
C SER A 3 13.38 -37.56 -18.50
N ASN A 4 12.46 -37.56 -17.57
CA ASN A 4 11.32 -36.66 -17.54
C ASN A 4 11.81 -35.27 -17.06
N SER A 5 12.27 -34.42 -17.97
CA SER A 5 12.52 -33.02 -17.69
C SER A 5 11.19 -32.31 -17.64
N SER A 6 10.56 -32.22 -16.45
CA SER A 6 9.46 -31.33 -16.19
C SER A 6 9.99 -29.88 -16.24
N SER A 7 9.88 -29.25 -17.39
CA SER A 7 10.02 -27.81 -17.51
C SER A 7 8.83 -27.16 -16.80
N GLY A 8 8.94 -27.06 -15.48
CA GLY A 8 8.00 -26.27 -14.69
C GLY A 8 8.06 -24.83 -15.17
N HIS A 9 7.06 -24.40 -15.91
CA HIS A 9 6.92 -23.00 -16.26
C HIS A 9 6.73 -22.23 -14.97
N ASP A 10 7.72 -21.43 -14.59
CA ASP A 10 7.59 -20.53 -13.44
C ASP A 10 6.50 -19.51 -13.79
N VAL A 11 5.31 -19.72 -13.24
CA VAL A 11 4.14 -18.85 -13.43
C VAL A 11 4.17 -17.59 -12.55
N ARG A 12 5.25 -17.36 -11.80
CA ARG A 12 5.38 -16.14 -11.01
C ARG A 12 5.46 -14.92 -11.93
N PRO A 13 4.73 -13.84 -11.61
CA PRO A 13 4.85 -12.61 -12.37
C PRO A 13 6.27 -12.04 -12.26
N PRO A 14 6.74 -11.30 -13.26
CA PRO A 14 7.98 -10.54 -13.14
C PRO A 14 7.96 -9.68 -11.88
N SER A 15 9.10 -9.57 -11.23
CA SER A 15 9.28 -8.71 -10.05
C SER A 15 9.62 -7.29 -10.47
N LEU A 16 9.25 -6.32 -9.64
CA LEU A 16 9.71 -4.94 -9.74
C LEU A 16 11.16 -4.83 -9.28
N THR A 17 11.92 -3.96 -9.92
CA THR A 17 13.23 -3.55 -9.45
C THR A 17 13.11 -2.68 -8.17
N PRO A 18 14.17 -2.55 -7.35
CA PRO A 18 14.13 -1.63 -6.20
C PRO A 18 13.72 -0.20 -6.57
N SER A 19 14.21 0.32 -7.69
CA SER A 19 13.86 1.66 -8.19
C SER A 19 12.38 1.80 -8.55
N GLU A 20 11.77 0.75 -9.12
CA GLU A 20 10.32 0.74 -9.42
C GLU A 20 9.48 0.66 -8.17
N ILE A 21 9.92 -0.11 -7.16
CA ILE A 21 9.29 -0.13 -5.84
C ILE A 21 9.35 1.27 -5.22
N ASP A 22 10.52 1.91 -5.21
CA ASP A 22 10.70 3.27 -4.71
C ASP A 22 9.78 4.25 -5.39
N LYS A 23 9.65 4.15 -6.72
CA LYS A 23 8.74 4.99 -7.50
C LYS A 23 7.28 4.78 -7.09
N ILE A 24 6.82 3.54 -6.95
CA ILE A 24 5.43 3.24 -6.53
C ILE A 24 5.17 3.80 -5.13
N LEU A 25 6.09 3.60 -4.19
CA LEU A 25 5.94 4.06 -2.80
C LEU A 25 6.01 5.59 -2.65
N SER A 26 6.58 6.29 -3.63
CA SER A 26 6.59 7.76 -3.66
C SER A 26 5.30 8.38 -4.21
N MET A 27 4.50 7.61 -4.97
CA MET A 27 3.28 8.11 -5.60
C MET A 27 2.16 8.38 -4.57
N THR A 28 1.21 9.22 -4.97
CA THR A 28 -0.01 9.52 -4.20
C THR A 28 -1.06 8.42 -4.41
N LEU A 29 -0.72 7.21 -3.95
CA LEU A 29 -1.58 6.04 -4.02
C LEU A 29 -2.25 5.79 -2.66
N ILE A 30 -3.23 4.89 -2.66
CA ILE A 30 -3.88 4.41 -1.44
C ILE A 30 -3.17 3.13 -0.98
N ALA A 31 -2.86 3.05 0.30
CA ALA A 31 -2.36 1.85 0.95
C ALA A 31 -3.52 1.06 1.56
N ASN A 32 -3.60 -0.22 1.27
CA ASN A 32 -4.54 -1.13 1.91
C ASN A 32 -3.87 -1.74 3.15
N LEU A 33 -4.19 -1.20 4.32
CA LEU A 33 -3.63 -1.66 5.60
C LEU A 33 -4.45 -2.82 6.15
N ALA A 34 -3.80 -3.97 6.34
CA ALA A 34 -4.37 -5.15 6.97
C ALA A 34 -3.82 -5.33 8.38
N THR A 35 -4.73 -5.48 9.34
CA THR A 35 -4.44 -5.74 10.75
C THR A 35 -5.26 -6.92 11.26
N LEU A 36 -4.71 -7.69 12.22
CA LEU A 36 -5.37 -8.86 12.80
C LEU A 36 -6.05 -8.46 14.12
N GLY A 37 -7.35 -8.70 14.22
CA GLY A 37 -8.14 -8.48 15.42
C GLY A 37 -7.88 -9.54 16.51
N GLU A 38 -8.34 -9.28 17.73
CA GLU A 38 -8.27 -10.24 18.85
C GLU A 38 -9.08 -11.52 18.57
N ASP A 39 -10.15 -11.37 17.79
CA ASP A 39 -11.04 -12.44 17.32
C ASP A 39 -10.52 -13.18 16.09
N ASP A 40 -9.23 -13.02 15.73
CA ASP A 40 -8.56 -13.55 14.56
C ASP A 40 -9.17 -13.09 13.21
N THR A 41 -10.06 -12.12 13.22
CA THR A 41 -10.56 -11.52 11.98
C THR A 41 -9.56 -10.54 11.37
N ILE A 42 -9.43 -10.60 10.04
CA ILE A 42 -8.60 -9.64 9.31
C ILE A 42 -9.42 -8.37 9.05
N HIS A 43 -8.89 -7.22 9.45
CA HIS A 43 -9.47 -5.91 9.19
C HIS A 43 -8.61 -5.18 8.16
N ILE A 44 -9.19 -4.88 6.99
CA ILE A 44 -8.51 -4.19 5.89
C ILE A 44 -9.17 -2.85 5.64
N VAL A 45 -8.38 -1.77 5.53
CA VAL A 45 -8.86 -0.41 5.26
C VAL A 45 -7.94 0.34 4.31
N PRO A 46 -8.51 1.15 3.39
CA PRO A 46 -7.74 2.07 2.56
C PRO A 46 -7.24 3.24 3.39
N MET A 47 -5.96 3.59 3.25
CA MET A 47 -5.29 4.61 4.04
C MET A 47 -4.37 5.47 3.17
N TRP A 48 -4.22 6.73 3.52
CA TRP A 48 -3.09 7.54 3.10
C TRP A 48 -1.82 7.04 3.76
N PHE A 49 -0.70 7.21 3.11
CA PHE A 49 0.59 6.77 3.62
C PHE A 49 1.74 7.66 3.13
N MET A 50 2.84 7.59 3.82
CA MET A 50 4.13 8.10 3.36
C MET A 50 5.22 7.06 3.64
N ARG A 51 6.18 6.94 2.73
CA ARG A 51 7.41 6.23 2.99
C ARG A 51 8.48 7.21 3.45
N PHE A 52 9.20 6.86 4.50
CA PHE A 52 10.39 7.57 4.93
C PHE A 52 11.47 6.56 5.32
N GLY A 53 12.59 6.58 4.62
CA GLY A 53 13.64 5.57 4.79
C GLY A 53 13.14 4.16 4.50
N ASN A 54 13.28 3.27 5.48
CA ASN A 54 12.83 1.88 5.43
C ASN A 54 11.51 1.62 6.17
N ASP A 55 10.69 2.65 6.32
CA ASP A 55 9.42 2.57 7.04
C ASP A 55 8.26 3.16 6.24
N ILE A 56 7.07 2.58 6.44
CA ILE A 56 5.80 3.12 5.96
C ILE A 56 5.06 3.74 7.14
N PHE A 57 4.59 4.97 6.96
CA PHE A 57 3.84 5.72 7.96
C PHE A 57 2.40 5.91 7.52
N ILE A 58 1.45 5.64 8.42
CA ILE A 58 0.00 5.71 8.16
C ILE A 58 -0.67 6.44 9.33
N PRO A 59 -1.41 7.54 9.07
CA PRO A 59 -2.12 8.28 10.13
C PRO A 59 -3.28 7.45 10.67
N THR A 60 -3.52 7.55 11.98
CA THR A 60 -4.65 6.90 12.63
C THR A 60 -5.02 7.59 13.94
N SER A 61 -6.07 7.08 14.60
CA SER A 61 -6.51 7.53 15.91
C SER A 61 -6.64 6.35 16.86
N ARG A 62 -6.46 6.61 18.17
CA ARG A 62 -6.70 5.66 19.26
C ARG A 62 -8.11 5.08 19.27
N LEU A 63 -9.07 5.77 18.67
CA LEU A 63 -10.47 5.34 18.62
C LEU A 63 -10.73 4.27 17.56
N THR A 64 -9.81 4.03 16.65
CA THR A 64 -10.02 3.14 15.52
C THR A 64 -9.76 1.66 15.85
N ARG A 65 -10.45 0.76 15.13
CA ARG A 65 -10.24 -0.69 15.26
C ARG A 65 -8.79 -1.08 14.94
N LYS A 66 -8.21 -0.51 13.88
CA LYS A 66 -6.82 -0.80 13.50
C LYS A 66 -5.81 -0.44 14.59
N TYR A 67 -6.01 0.66 15.33
CA TYR A 67 -5.17 1.00 16.48
C TYR A 67 -5.26 -0.07 17.57
N LYS A 68 -6.48 -0.49 17.95
CA LYS A 68 -6.69 -1.54 18.96
C LYS A 68 -6.03 -2.84 18.54
N ASN A 69 -6.21 -3.25 17.28
CA ASN A 69 -5.58 -4.44 16.72
C ASN A 69 -4.05 -4.37 16.82
N LEU A 70 -3.45 -3.25 16.40
CA LEU A 70 -2.00 -3.07 16.40
C LEU A 70 -1.40 -2.92 17.79
N LYS A 71 -2.16 -2.40 18.74
CA LYS A 71 -1.75 -2.36 20.16
C LYS A 71 -1.66 -3.76 20.77
N ALA A 72 -2.58 -4.65 20.40
CA ALA A 72 -2.60 -6.04 20.85
C ALA A 72 -1.60 -6.91 20.07
N ARG A 73 -1.48 -6.69 18.77
CA ARG A 73 -0.65 -7.47 17.85
C ARG A 73 0.14 -6.52 16.94
N PRO A 74 1.36 -6.11 17.33
CA PRO A 74 2.13 -5.07 16.64
C PRO A 74 2.81 -5.58 15.37
N TYR A 75 2.00 -6.06 14.43
CA TYR A 75 2.42 -6.53 13.12
C TYR A 75 1.34 -6.22 12.08
N ALA A 76 1.75 -5.72 10.92
CA ALA A 76 0.83 -5.37 9.84
C ALA A 76 1.30 -5.86 8.48
N SER A 77 0.33 -5.94 7.57
CA SER A 77 0.58 -6.04 6.13
C SER A 77 0.00 -4.82 5.45
N VAL A 78 0.73 -4.23 4.53
CA VAL A 78 0.26 -3.11 3.73
C VAL A 78 0.52 -3.39 2.25
N MET A 79 -0.54 -3.28 1.44
CA MET A 79 -0.47 -3.43 0.00
C MET A 79 -0.60 -2.05 -0.65
N ILE A 80 0.33 -1.73 -1.55
CA ILE A 80 0.35 -0.49 -2.32
C ILE A 80 0.53 -0.90 -3.78
N ASP A 81 -0.45 -0.59 -4.61
CA ASP A 81 -0.47 -1.07 -5.99
C ASP A 81 -1.06 -0.07 -6.96
N ILE A 82 -0.76 -0.28 -8.22
CA ILE A 82 -1.40 0.34 -9.36
C ILE A 82 -2.20 -0.75 -10.04
N SER A 83 -3.52 -0.68 -9.89
CA SER A 83 -4.47 -1.59 -10.53
C SER A 83 -5.25 -0.82 -11.59
N ARG A 84 -5.11 -1.24 -12.82
CA ARG A 84 -5.88 -0.74 -13.96
C ARG A 84 -6.57 -1.91 -14.63
N GLU A 85 -7.25 -1.66 -15.72
CA GLU A 85 -7.98 -2.68 -16.47
C GLU A 85 -7.09 -3.88 -16.85
N GLY A 86 -7.68 -5.06 -16.83
CA GLY A 86 -7.04 -6.32 -17.22
C GLY A 86 -5.91 -6.73 -16.30
N LEU A 87 -4.70 -6.93 -16.85
CA LEU A 87 -3.49 -7.30 -16.13
C LEU A 87 -2.48 -6.14 -15.96
N ASP A 88 -2.92 -4.88 -16.08
CA ASP A 88 -2.06 -3.73 -15.74
C ASP A 88 -1.97 -3.57 -14.23
N LEU A 89 -1.43 -4.59 -13.59
CA LEU A 89 -1.29 -4.75 -12.16
C LEU A 89 0.17 -4.76 -11.77
N LYS A 90 0.59 -3.82 -10.95
CA LYS A 90 1.93 -3.81 -10.35
C LYS A 90 1.89 -3.20 -8.96
N GLY A 91 2.66 -3.75 -8.06
CA GLY A 91 2.65 -3.27 -6.70
C GLY A 91 3.55 -4.05 -5.76
N ALA A 92 3.46 -3.71 -4.50
CA ALA A 92 4.18 -4.32 -3.40
C ALA A 92 3.27 -4.61 -2.21
N LEU A 93 3.46 -5.77 -1.61
CA LEU A 93 2.94 -6.14 -0.30
C LEU A 93 4.10 -6.10 0.69
N ILE A 94 4.02 -5.22 1.65
CA ILE A 94 5.01 -5.00 2.68
C ILE A 94 4.47 -5.57 3.99
N ARG A 95 5.30 -6.32 4.70
CA ARG A 95 4.96 -6.91 6.01
C ARG A 95 6.04 -6.60 7.01
N GLY A 96 5.65 -6.23 8.21
CA GLY A 96 6.63 -5.95 9.24
C GLY A 96 6.05 -5.64 10.61
N PRO A 97 6.95 -5.56 11.60
CA PRO A 97 6.59 -5.11 12.93
C PRO A 97 6.12 -3.64 12.89
N VAL A 98 5.28 -3.29 13.84
CA VAL A 98 4.65 -1.98 13.94
C VAL A 98 5.06 -1.31 15.24
N GLU A 99 5.36 -0.02 15.13
CA GLU A 99 5.44 0.92 16.24
C GLU A 99 4.26 1.91 16.16
N LEU A 100 3.63 2.19 17.28
CA LEU A 100 2.60 3.22 17.38
C LEU A 100 3.27 4.49 17.92
N VAL A 101 3.57 5.43 17.02
CA VAL A 101 4.10 6.75 17.36
C VAL A 101 2.94 7.62 17.80
N GLU A 102 3.11 8.36 18.89
CA GLU A 102 2.05 9.14 19.51
C GLU A 102 2.49 10.58 19.81
N GLY A 103 1.53 11.44 20.11
CA GLY A 103 1.78 12.80 20.56
C GLY A 103 2.26 13.75 19.46
N GLU A 104 3.19 14.64 19.78
CA GLU A 104 3.64 15.70 18.87
C GLU A 104 4.38 15.16 17.65
N GLU A 105 5.16 14.10 17.82
CA GLU A 105 5.85 13.45 16.72
C GLU A 105 4.86 12.88 15.70
N ALA A 106 3.84 12.17 16.17
CA ALA A 106 2.77 11.66 15.31
C ALA A 106 2.08 12.78 14.53
N ARG A 107 1.75 13.89 15.20
CA ARG A 107 1.12 15.05 14.52
C ARG A 107 1.98 15.64 13.42
N LYS A 108 3.29 15.76 13.64
CA LYS A 108 4.22 16.25 12.62
C LYS A 108 4.30 15.32 11.41
N ILE A 109 4.40 14.01 11.65
CA ILE A 109 4.44 13.00 10.58
C ILE A 109 3.10 12.99 9.82
N ASN A 110 1.98 12.96 10.53
CA ASN A 110 0.65 12.93 9.93
C ASN A 110 0.39 14.18 9.08
N HIS A 111 0.82 15.35 9.53
CA HIS A 111 0.73 16.59 8.73
C HIS A 111 1.51 16.47 7.40
N GLN A 112 2.71 15.90 7.40
CA GLN A 112 3.46 15.64 6.17
C GLN A 112 2.75 14.63 5.26
N ILE A 113 2.10 13.61 5.83
CA ILE A 113 1.29 12.67 5.06
C ILE A 113 0.12 13.40 4.42
N HIS A 114 -0.57 14.28 5.15
CA HIS A 114 -1.70 15.04 4.60
C HIS A 114 -1.25 15.94 3.43
N LEU A 115 -0.13 16.64 3.56
CA LEU A 115 0.42 17.47 2.48
C LEU A 115 0.80 16.69 1.22
N LYS A 116 1.04 15.38 1.33
CA LYS A 116 1.23 14.51 0.14
C LYS A 116 -0.06 14.35 -0.68
N TYR A 117 -1.24 14.45 -0.05
CA TYR A 117 -2.54 14.15 -0.68
C TYR A 117 -3.42 15.38 -0.87
N VAL A 118 -3.23 16.41 -0.06
CA VAL A 118 -4.07 17.61 -0.03
C VAL A 118 -3.17 18.84 -0.04
N THR A 119 -3.59 19.89 -0.73
CA THR A 119 -2.88 21.19 -0.67
C THR A 119 -3.03 21.84 0.71
N GLU A 120 -2.14 22.76 1.07
CA GLU A 120 -2.26 23.53 2.32
C GLU A 120 -3.60 24.24 2.41
N GLU A 121 -4.08 24.82 1.29
CA GLU A 121 -5.39 25.44 1.21
C GLU A 121 -6.52 24.44 1.51
N GLY A 122 -6.44 23.23 0.92
CA GLY A 122 -7.39 22.15 1.19
C GLY A 122 -7.38 21.68 2.64
N LEU A 123 -6.22 21.69 3.32
CA LEU A 123 -6.15 21.35 4.76
C LEU A 123 -6.89 22.37 5.65
N ASN A 124 -6.99 23.62 5.20
CA ASN A 124 -7.69 24.69 5.91
C ASN A 124 -9.20 24.71 5.60
N ASP A 125 -9.69 23.90 4.67
CA ASP A 125 -11.14 23.76 4.43
C ASP A 125 -11.82 23.18 5.68
N PRO A 126 -12.90 23.82 6.19
CA PRO A 126 -13.55 23.36 7.43
C PRO A 126 -14.04 21.92 7.40
N SER A 127 -14.44 21.40 6.24
CA SER A 127 -14.90 20.02 6.08
C SER A 127 -13.75 19.02 6.22
N ILE A 128 -12.59 19.34 5.65
CA ILE A 128 -11.37 18.53 5.74
C ILE A 128 -10.75 18.65 7.12
N ALA A 129 -10.61 19.88 7.64
CA ALA A 129 -10.06 20.13 8.96
C ALA A 129 -10.83 19.39 10.07
N LEU A 130 -12.17 19.37 10.00
CA LEU A 130 -12.99 18.61 10.93
C LEU A 130 -12.75 17.09 10.85
N TYR A 131 -12.56 16.57 9.64
CA TYR A 131 -12.28 15.15 9.41
C TYR A 131 -10.91 14.75 9.97
N LEU A 132 -9.90 15.58 9.75
CA LEU A 132 -8.52 15.33 10.20
C LEU A 132 -8.35 15.56 11.71
N SER A 133 -9.00 16.57 12.29
CA SER A 133 -8.85 16.93 13.71
C SER A 133 -9.35 15.88 14.69
N LYS A 134 -10.26 15.01 14.26
CA LYS A 134 -10.86 13.96 15.11
C LYS A 134 -10.00 12.70 15.26
N GLY A 135 -8.89 12.59 14.54
CA GLY A 135 -8.26 11.30 14.43
C GLY A 135 -6.77 11.20 14.21
N ASP A 136 -5.99 12.26 14.40
CA ASP A 136 -4.58 12.25 13.99
C ASP A 136 -3.58 12.32 15.13
N ASP A 137 -3.88 11.67 16.22
CA ASP A 137 -3.03 11.63 17.40
C ASP A 137 -2.06 10.45 17.43
N VAL A 138 -2.12 9.59 16.43
CA VAL A 138 -1.26 8.40 16.28
C VAL A 138 -0.80 8.22 14.84
N THR A 139 0.45 7.80 14.66
CA THR A 139 0.99 7.30 13.40
C THR A 139 1.39 5.84 13.55
N VAL A 140 0.90 4.99 12.65
CA VAL A 140 1.39 3.61 12.51
C VAL A 140 2.68 3.65 11.70
N ARG A 141 3.80 3.27 12.31
CA ARG A 141 5.09 3.07 11.65
C ARG A 141 5.28 1.59 11.40
N ILE A 142 5.35 1.17 10.15
CA ILE A 142 5.56 -0.21 9.73
C ILE A 142 6.97 -0.34 9.20
N HIS A 143 7.81 -1.13 9.85
CA HIS A 143 9.14 -1.43 9.35
C HIS A 143 9.05 -2.40 8.17
N MET A 144 9.70 -2.07 7.05
CA MET A 144 9.66 -2.88 5.83
C MET A 144 10.56 -4.12 5.96
N GLY A 145 10.11 -5.11 6.74
CA GLY A 145 10.86 -6.34 7.01
C GLY A 145 10.83 -7.35 5.86
N HIS A 146 9.67 -7.50 5.22
CA HIS A 146 9.48 -8.42 4.09
C HIS A 146 8.65 -7.77 2.99
N ILE A 147 9.17 -7.82 1.77
CA ILE A 147 8.50 -7.22 0.60
C ILE A 147 8.27 -8.31 -0.45
N VAL A 148 7.00 -8.52 -0.81
CA VAL A 148 6.60 -9.28 -1.99
C VAL A 148 6.13 -8.27 -3.02
N ASN A 149 6.60 -8.37 -4.26
CA ASN A 149 6.22 -7.44 -5.30
C ASN A 149 5.88 -8.18 -6.61
N TRP A 150 5.17 -7.52 -7.50
CA TRP A 150 4.71 -8.07 -8.78
C TRP A 150 4.59 -7.00 -9.85
N ASN A 151 4.77 -7.44 -11.11
CA ASN A 151 4.55 -6.61 -12.30
C ASN A 151 3.86 -7.46 -13.38
N LEU A 152 2.56 -7.69 -13.24
CA LEU A 152 1.80 -8.47 -14.24
C LEU A 152 1.70 -7.73 -15.57
N ALA A 153 1.79 -6.41 -15.56
CA ALA A 153 1.77 -5.59 -16.77
C ALA A 153 2.88 -6.00 -17.76
N ASP A 154 4.05 -6.39 -17.26
CA ASP A 154 5.19 -6.82 -18.09
C ASP A 154 5.28 -8.34 -18.27
N SER A 155 4.31 -9.10 -17.75
CA SER A 155 4.19 -10.52 -18.04
C SER A 155 3.83 -10.76 -19.50
N LYS A 156 4.07 -11.98 -20.01
CA LYS A 156 3.67 -12.37 -21.37
C LYS A 156 2.16 -12.20 -21.58
N ALA A 157 1.35 -12.58 -20.57
CA ALA A 157 -0.10 -12.41 -20.59
C ALA A 157 -0.53 -10.94 -20.57
N GLY A 158 0.09 -10.10 -19.73
CA GLY A 158 -0.19 -8.67 -19.67
C GLY A 158 0.08 -7.95 -20.98
N ARG A 159 1.20 -8.27 -21.61
CA ARG A 159 1.52 -7.73 -22.95
C ARG A 159 0.51 -8.17 -24.01
N ALA A 160 0.07 -9.42 -23.98
CA ALA A 160 -0.92 -9.95 -24.92
C ALA A 160 -2.29 -9.26 -24.77
N LEU A 161 -2.72 -8.97 -23.53
CA LEU A 161 -3.98 -8.26 -23.26
C LEU A 161 -3.93 -6.79 -23.72
N ARG A 162 -2.81 -6.11 -23.51
CA ARG A 162 -2.65 -4.72 -24.02
C ARG A 162 -2.77 -4.63 -25.55
N ILE A 163 -2.35 -5.65 -26.29
CA ILE A 163 -2.50 -5.69 -27.77
C ILE A 163 -4.00 -5.82 -28.13
N LYS A 164 -4.77 -6.63 -27.42
CA LYS A 164 -6.21 -6.77 -27.68
C LYS A 164 -7.01 -5.51 -27.35
N ASP A 165 -6.63 -4.80 -26.32
CA ASP A 165 -7.31 -3.56 -25.90
C ASP A 165 -7.11 -2.41 -26.90
N ARG A 166 -5.93 -2.32 -27.51
CA ARG A 166 -5.66 -1.34 -28.58
C ARG A 166 -6.51 -1.59 -29.85
N SER A 167 -6.85 -2.85 -30.16
CA SER A 167 -7.69 -3.15 -31.32
C SER A 167 -9.14 -2.74 -31.10
N ARG A 168 -9.66 -2.82 -29.88
CA ARG A 168 -11.02 -2.38 -29.53
C ARG A 168 -11.22 -0.86 -29.55
N GLN A 169 -10.16 -0.08 -29.37
CA GLN A 169 -10.20 1.40 -29.43
C GLN A 169 -10.13 1.94 -30.87
N LEU A 170 -9.75 1.12 -31.84
CA LEU A 170 -9.68 1.50 -33.25
C LEU A 170 -10.97 1.20 -34.01
N ASP A 171 -11.88 0.39 -33.43
CA ASP A 171 -13.15 -0.02 -34.02
C ASP A 171 -14.37 0.71 -33.36
N ALA A 172 -14.14 1.71 -32.49
CA ALA A 172 -15.16 2.55 -31.86
C ALA A 172 -15.03 4.01 -32.32
#